data_94d761fa9a5fa9084cddd387186da553
#
_entry.id   94d761fa9a5fa9084cddd387186da553
#
_cell.length_a   1.000
_cell.length_b   1.000
_cell.length_c   1.000
_cell.angle_alpha   90.00
_cell.angle_beta   90.00
_cell.angle_gamma   90.00
#
_symmetry.space_group_name_H-M   'P 1'
#
loop_
_entity.id
_entity.type
_entity.pdbx_description
1 polymer ?
#
loop_
_entity_poly.entity_id
_entity_poly.type
_entity_poly.pdbx_seq_one_letter_code
_entity_poly.pdbx_strand_id
1 'polypeptide(L)'
;MSVSATAFKSWASTAGLPSGALPLARMIGVNRTTVQAQLLRGRVRETTVIAAARAVGVEPVVALSSFDEYDDLHRNTQPPLPVEILSQVTLTDASVELLRRRNATYGDAVAAVHIWEDPPQPDGLRTWIDAVDPGHIRRDLAERLGIAPPNLSAQITANKMRPRHLVEAARIASTSLTSGLAVGGVITLQEAGWPDGERAHALTHLSAVALNDLVQARLAAAQRGARRLAADSAQARRIEETLG
;
A
#
# COMPACT_ATOMS: atom_id res chain seq x y z
N MET A 1 -6.63 -11.18 9.44
CA MET A 1 -7.58 -12.26 9.12
C MET A 1 -7.48 -12.46 7.62
N SER A 2 -7.95 -13.55 7.14
CA SER A 2 -7.88 -14.03 5.76
C SER A 2 -9.30 -14.47 5.42
N VAL A 3 -9.65 -14.55 4.18
CA VAL A 3 -10.97 -15.02 3.75
C VAL A 3 -11.16 -16.51 4.08
N SER A 4 -12.39 -16.95 4.25
CA SER A 4 -12.72 -18.36 4.44
C SER A 4 -12.22 -19.22 3.29
N ALA A 5 -11.54 -20.34 3.57
CA ALA A 5 -11.10 -21.27 2.51
C ALA A 5 -12.30 -21.92 1.80
N THR A 6 -13.43 -22.07 2.46
CA THR A 6 -14.66 -22.58 1.84
C THR A 6 -15.22 -21.56 0.84
N ALA A 7 -15.35 -20.29 1.26
CA ALA A 7 -15.77 -19.21 0.36
C ALA A 7 -14.79 -19.03 -0.81
N PHE A 8 -13.48 -19.10 -0.56
CA PHE A 8 -12.48 -19.05 -1.61
C PHE A 8 -12.62 -20.18 -2.63
N LYS A 9 -12.82 -21.43 -2.17
CA LYS A 9 -13.02 -22.58 -3.09
C LYS A 9 -14.27 -22.42 -3.93
N SER A 10 -15.37 -21.93 -3.36
CA SER A 10 -16.60 -21.65 -4.09
C SER A 10 -16.37 -20.59 -5.16
N TRP A 11 -15.79 -19.44 -4.78
CA TRP A 11 -15.45 -18.37 -5.72
C TRP A 11 -14.48 -18.86 -6.81
N ALA A 12 -13.42 -19.56 -6.43
CA ALA A 12 -12.41 -20.08 -7.36
C ALA A 12 -13.03 -21.03 -8.41
N SER A 13 -13.97 -21.88 -7.99
CA SER A 13 -14.72 -22.76 -8.90
C SER A 13 -15.55 -21.97 -9.92
N THR A 14 -16.27 -20.93 -9.46
CA THR A 14 -17.05 -20.04 -10.33
C THR A 14 -16.17 -19.23 -11.28
N ALA A 15 -14.99 -18.82 -10.81
CA ALA A 15 -14.01 -18.08 -11.62
C ALA A 15 -13.19 -18.97 -12.58
N GLY A 16 -13.43 -20.28 -12.63
CA GLY A 16 -12.73 -21.22 -13.53
C GLY A 16 -11.32 -21.59 -13.06
N LEU A 17 -10.99 -21.37 -11.80
CA LEU A 17 -9.70 -21.76 -11.22
C LEU A 17 -9.64 -23.27 -10.93
N PRO A 18 -8.46 -23.90 -11.03
CA PRO A 18 -8.31 -25.31 -10.74
C PRO A 18 -8.51 -25.62 -9.24
N SER A 19 -9.18 -26.72 -8.92
CA SER A 19 -9.53 -27.12 -7.55
C SER A 19 -8.36 -27.63 -6.71
N GLY A 20 -7.26 -28.04 -7.34
CA GLY A 20 -6.11 -28.62 -6.66
C GLY A 20 -5.07 -27.59 -6.22
N ALA A 21 -4.44 -27.79 -5.04
CA ALA A 21 -3.41 -26.87 -4.54
C ALA A 21 -2.19 -26.74 -5.48
N LEU A 22 -1.79 -27.82 -6.15
CA LEU A 22 -0.65 -27.78 -7.07
C LEU A 22 -0.94 -26.99 -8.35
N PRO A 23 -2.01 -27.29 -9.12
CA PRO A 23 -2.32 -26.52 -10.32
C PRO A 23 -2.66 -25.06 -10.01
N LEU A 24 -3.37 -24.80 -8.93
CA LEU A 24 -3.64 -23.43 -8.48
C LEU A 24 -2.34 -22.67 -8.16
N ALA A 25 -1.45 -23.27 -7.40
CA ALA A 25 -0.16 -22.67 -7.02
C ALA A 25 0.71 -22.33 -8.26
N ARG A 26 0.74 -23.21 -9.25
CA ARG A 26 1.42 -22.96 -10.53
C ARG A 26 0.82 -21.77 -11.28
N MET A 27 -0.52 -21.72 -11.35
CA MET A 27 -1.25 -20.66 -12.07
C MET A 27 -1.03 -19.28 -11.47
N ILE A 28 -1.01 -19.18 -10.12
CA ILE A 28 -0.87 -17.90 -9.41
C ILE A 28 0.56 -17.54 -9.02
N GLY A 29 1.55 -18.36 -9.40
CA GLY A 29 2.96 -18.09 -9.09
C GLY A 29 3.31 -18.18 -7.59
N VAL A 30 2.53 -18.92 -6.79
CA VAL A 30 2.73 -19.06 -5.34
C VAL A 30 3.22 -20.47 -5.01
N ASN A 31 4.04 -20.62 -3.96
CA ASN A 31 4.52 -21.93 -3.55
C ASN A 31 3.34 -22.85 -3.16
N ARG A 32 3.36 -24.11 -3.67
CA ARG A 32 2.35 -25.13 -3.38
C ARG A 32 2.12 -25.33 -1.89
N THR A 33 3.19 -25.39 -1.09
CA THR A 33 3.08 -25.59 0.37
C THR A 33 2.35 -24.44 1.05
N THR A 34 2.51 -23.20 0.54
CA THR A 34 1.80 -22.02 1.03
C THR A 34 0.31 -22.13 0.75
N VAL A 35 -0.09 -22.46 -0.49
CA VAL A 35 -1.50 -22.62 -0.86
C VAL A 35 -2.13 -23.76 -0.06
N GLN A 36 -1.46 -24.91 0.00
CA GLN A 36 -1.93 -26.08 0.75
C GLN A 36 -2.11 -25.77 2.25
N ALA A 37 -1.15 -25.11 2.87
CA ALA A 37 -1.24 -24.72 4.28
C ALA A 37 -2.38 -23.75 4.56
N GLN A 38 -2.65 -22.81 3.65
CA GLN A 38 -3.78 -21.89 3.76
C GLN A 38 -5.11 -22.63 3.68
N LEU A 39 -5.27 -23.53 2.71
CA LEU A 39 -6.49 -24.32 2.55
C LEU A 39 -6.74 -25.26 3.73
N LEU A 40 -5.70 -25.90 4.27
CA LEU A 40 -5.78 -26.76 5.45
C LEU A 40 -6.15 -26.00 6.73
N ARG A 41 -5.64 -24.79 6.91
CA ARG A 41 -5.98 -23.90 8.02
C ARG A 41 -7.37 -23.29 7.92
N GLY A 42 -8.12 -23.58 6.85
CA GLY A 42 -9.44 -23.03 6.62
C GLY A 42 -9.45 -21.53 6.27
N ARG A 43 -8.29 -20.93 5.95
CA ARG A 43 -8.15 -19.49 5.68
C ARG A 43 -7.16 -19.21 4.58
N VAL A 44 -7.56 -18.37 3.61
CA VAL A 44 -6.77 -17.97 2.45
C VAL A 44 -6.42 -16.49 2.59
N ARG A 45 -5.15 -16.14 2.37
CA ARG A 45 -4.69 -14.75 2.43
C ARG A 45 -5.27 -13.93 1.27
N GLU A 46 -5.54 -12.67 1.52
CA GLU A 46 -6.01 -11.71 0.54
C GLU A 46 -5.08 -11.64 -0.69
N THR A 47 -3.76 -11.67 -0.45
CA THR A 47 -2.77 -11.69 -1.54
C THR A 47 -2.88 -12.92 -2.45
N THR A 48 -3.32 -14.06 -1.92
CA THR A 48 -3.60 -15.27 -2.70
C THR A 48 -4.87 -15.12 -3.51
N VAL A 49 -5.91 -14.47 -2.97
CA VAL A 49 -7.14 -14.14 -3.71
C VAL A 49 -6.82 -13.20 -4.86
N ILE A 50 -6.06 -12.15 -4.62
CA ILE A 50 -5.64 -11.17 -5.63
C ILE A 50 -4.83 -11.83 -6.75
N ALA A 51 -3.84 -12.66 -6.39
CA ALA A 51 -3.05 -13.39 -7.38
C ALA A 51 -3.94 -14.34 -8.23
N ALA A 52 -4.92 -14.98 -7.59
CA ALA A 52 -5.87 -15.84 -8.28
C ALA A 52 -6.79 -15.05 -9.23
N ALA A 53 -7.27 -13.89 -8.80
CA ALA A 53 -8.09 -13.00 -9.60
C ALA A 53 -7.35 -12.53 -10.86
N ARG A 54 -6.11 -12.03 -10.69
CA ARG A 54 -5.26 -11.62 -11.81
C ARG A 54 -4.99 -12.74 -12.80
N ALA A 55 -4.79 -13.97 -12.30
CA ALA A 55 -4.52 -15.14 -13.15
C ALA A 55 -5.69 -15.53 -14.07
N VAL A 56 -6.93 -15.15 -13.72
CA VAL A 56 -8.14 -15.40 -14.53
C VAL A 56 -8.75 -14.12 -15.11
N GLY A 57 -8.04 -13.00 -15.07
CA GLY A 57 -8.51 -11.73 -15.64
C GLY A 57 -9.67 -11.08 -14.89
N VAL A 58 -9.87 -11.42 -13.62
CA VAL A 58 -10.86 -10.78 -12.74
C VAL A 58 -10.18 -9.64 -11.98
N GLU A 59 -10.82 -8.48 -11.89
CA GLU A 59 -10.30 -7.37 -11.12
C GLU A 59 -10.18 -7.72 -9.63
N PRO A 60 -9.03 -7.47 -8.98
CA PRO A 60 -8.78 -7.82 -7.58
C PRO A 60 -9.81 -7.27 -6.59
N VAL A 61 -10.28 -6.04 -6.81
CA VAL A 61 -11.31 -5.41 -5.96
C VAL A 61 -12.64 -6.16 -6.06
N VAL A 62 -13.03 -6.53 -7.27
CA VAL A 62 -14.26 -7.33 -7.52
C VAL A 62 -14.14 -8.70 -6.87
N ALA A 63 -12.98 -9.35 -7.02
CA ALA A 63 -12.74 -10.64 -6.40
C ALA A 63 -12.78 -10.57 -4.86
N LEU A 64 -12.14 -9.57 -4.25
CA LEU A 64 -12.20 -9.38 -2.80
C LEU A 64 -13.62 -9.08 -2.31
N SER A 65 -14.40 -8.28 -3.05
CA SER A 65 -15.79 -7.95 -2.70
C SER A 65 -16.74 -9.16 -2.72
N SER A 66 -16.30 -10.30 -3.24
CA SER A 66 -17.05 -11.55 -3.17
C SER A 66 -17.01 -12.24 -1.81
N PHE A 67 -16.26 -11.67 -0.86
CA PHE A 67 -16.11 -12.20 0.51
C PHE A 67 -16.70 -11.23 1.53
N ASP A 68 -17.40 -11.80 2.53
CA ASP A 68 -18.13 -11.03 3.56
C ASP A 68 -17.28 -9.97 4.25
N GLU A 69 -15.99 -10.25 4.44
CA GLU A 69 -15.06 -9.31 5.07
C GLU A 69 -14.78 -8.04 4.24
N TYR A 70 -15.17 -8.06 2.95
CA TYR A 70 -14.86 -7.02 1.95
C TYR A 70 -16.06 -6.69 1.06
N ASP A 71 -17.28 -7.06 1.44
CA ASP A 71 -18.49 -6.93 0.62
C ASP A 71 -18.84 -5.51 0.22
N ASP A 72 -18.37 -4.53 0.98
CA ASP A 72 -18.58 -3.10 0.74
C ASP A 72 -17.45 -2.44 -0.08
N LEU A 73 -16.38 -3.18 -0.40
CA LEU A 73 -15.17 -2.61 -1.00
C LEU A 73 -15.45 -1.93 -2.35
N HIS A 74 -16.23 -2.57 -3.22
CA HIS A 74 -16.55 -2.02 -4.55
C HIS A 74 -17.64 -0.95 -4.53
N ARG A 75 -18.46 -0.90 -3.49
CA ARG A 75 -19.53 0.11 -3.35
C ARG A 75 -19.02 1.46 -2.89
N ASN A 76 -17.84 1.50 -2.32
CA ASN A 76 -17.20 2.68 -1.76
C ASN A 76 -15.92 3.06 -2.51
N THR A 77 -15.91 2.85 -3.83
CA THR A 77 -14.86 3.35 -4.71
C THR A 77 -15.13 4.82 -5.04
N GLN A 78 -14.27 5.69 -4.56
CA GLN A 78 -14.28 7.12 -4.88
C GLN A 78 -12.94 7.49 -5.51
N PRO A 79 -12.89 8.52 -6.35
CA PRO A 79 -11.60 9.07 -6.80
C PRO A 79 -10.73 9.41 -5.59
N PRO A 80 -9.41 9.22 -5.68
CA PRO A 80 -8.52 9.60 -4.61
C PRO A 80 -8.57 11.11 -4.34
N LEU A 81 -8.49 11.49 -3.08
CA LEU A 81 -8.40 12.89 -2.69
C LEU A 81 -7.04 13.47 -3.11
N PRO A 82 -6.93 14.77 -3.44
CA PRO A 82 -5.64 15.40 -3.76
C PRO A 82 -4.56 15.16 -2.71
N VAL A 83 -4.94 15.12 -1.42
CA VAL A 83 -4.01 14.83 -0.32
C VAL A 83 -3.52 13.38 -0.34
N GLU A 84 -4.35 12.43 -0.77
CA GLU A 84 -3.95 11.03 -0.94
C GLU A 84 -2.93 10.91 -2.07
N ILE A 85 -3.20 11.54 -3.22
CA ILE A 85 -2.32 11.56 -4.38
C ILE A 85 -0.96 12.14 -4.00
N LEU A 86 -0.94 13.31 -3.39
CA LEU A 86 0.29 13.97 -2.95
C LEU A 86 1.02 13.18 -1.86
N SER A 87 0.31 12.41 -1.03
CA SER A 87 0.93 11.54 -0.04
C SER A 87 1.83 10.48 -0.66
N GLN A 88 1.56 10.05 -1.89
CA GLN A 88 2.31 9.04 -2.65
C GLN A 88 3.33 9.63 -3.63
N VAL A 89 3.62 10.92 -3.52
CA VAL A 89 4.73 11.57 -4.21
C VAL A 89 6.00 11.40 -3.38
N THR A 90 7.05 10.84 -3.97
CA THR A 90 8.35 10.63 -3.32
C THR A 90 9.19 11.91 -3.27
N LEU A 91 10.29 11.87 -2.52
CA LEU A 91 11.29 12.95 -2.56
C LEU A 91 11.86 13.14 -3.97
N THR A 92 12.12 12.04 -4.68
CA THR A 92 12.66 12.07 -6.04
C THR A 92 11.66 12.74 -6.99
N ASP A 93 10.40 12.33 -6.97
CA ASP A 93 9.34 12.93 -7.82
C ASP A 93 9.24 14.43 -7.62
N ALA A 94 9.13 14.86 -6.35
CA ALA A 94 9.03 16.28 -5.99
C ALA A 94 10.30 17.08 -6.36
N SER A 95 11.49 16.46 -6.25
CA SER A 95 12.75 17.08 -6.61
C SER A 95 12.90 17.25 -8.12
N VAL A 96 12.44 16.28 -8.92
CA VAL A 96 12.41 16.38 -10.39
C VAL A 96 11.53 17.55 -10.83
N GLU A 97 10.33 17.68 -10.27
CA GLU A 97 9.45 18.80 -10.59
C GLU A 97 10.02 20.15 -10.12
N LEU A 98 10.63 20.20 -8.93
CA LEU A 98 11.32 21.41 -8.47
C LEU A 98 12.44 21.81 -9.41
N LEU A 99 13.25 20.86 -9.87
CA LEU A 99 14.34 21.09 -10.82
C LEU A 99 13.80 21.60 -12.15
N ARG A 100 12.71 21.01 -12.68
CA ARG A 100 12.05 21.44 -13.91
C ARG A 100 11.60 22.90 -13.85
N ARG A 101 11.07 23.33 -12.72
CA ARG A 101 10.65 24.75 -12.52
C ARG A 101 11.83 25.71 -12.37
N ARG A 102 12.97 25.26 -11.87
CA ARG A 102 14.18 26.07 -11.67
C ARG A 102 15.04 26.18 -12.94
N ASN A 103 15.12 25.12 -13.71
CA ASN A 103 15.90 25.04 -14.93
C ASN A 103 15.18 24.08 -15.91
N ALA A 104 14.35 24.63 -16.77
CA ALA A 104 13.50 23.84 -17.67
C ALA A 104 14.33 22.88 -18.55
N THR A 105 15.41 23.36 -19.18
CA THR A 105 16.22 22.53 -20.09
C THR A 105 16.78 21.29 -19.41
N TYR A 106 17.35 21.44 -18.22
CA TYR A 106 17.93 20.32 -17.47
C TYR A 106 16.84 19.49 -16.81
N GLY A 107 15.83 20.14 -16.25
CA GLY A 107 14.72 19.48 -15.57
C GLY A 107 13.86 18.64 -16.52
N ASP A 108 13.59 19.10 -17.73
CA ASP A 108 12.84 18.33 -18.73
C ASP A 108 13.64 17.08 -19.18
N ALA A 109 14.97 17.21 -19.34
CA ALA A 109 15.82 16.06 -19.64
C ALA A 109 15.80 14.98 -18.52
N VAL A 110 15.80 15.41 -17.24
CA VAL A 110 15.68 14.50 -16.10
C VAL A 110 14.27 13.91 -16.03
N ALA A 111 13.23 14.70 -16.21
CA ALA A 111 11.84 14.26 -16.19
C ALA A 111 11.53 13.22 -17.28
N ALA A 112 12.17 13.34 -18.46
CA ALA A 112 11.99 12.39 -19.57
C ALA A 112 12.47 10.96 -19.26
N VAL A 113 13.39 10.80 -18.31
CA VAL A 113 13.94 9.49 -17.89
C VAL A 113 13.47 9.08 -16.48
N HIS A 114 12.69 9.93 -15.83
CA HIS A 114 12.20 9.67 -14.48
C HIS A 114 11.12 8.57 -14.48
N ILE A 115 11.31 7.59 -13.61
CA ILE A 115 10.37 6.47 -13.43
C ILE A 115 9.60 6.70 -12.14
N TRP A 116 8.28 6.73 -12.26
CA TRP A 116 7.37 6.79 -11.12
C TRP A 116 7.28 5.42 -10.45
N GLU A 117 7.76 5.34 -9.23
CA GLU A 117 7.65 4.10 -8.44
C GLU A 117 6.22 3.91 -7.93
N ASP A 118 5.71 2.68 -8.03
CA ASP A 118 4.42 2.32 -7.45
C ASP A 118 4.55 2.00 -5.95
N PRO A 119 3.45 2.16 -5.17
CA PRO A 119 3.40 1.69 -3.79
C PRO A 119 3.69 0.18 -3.69
N PRO A 120 4.24 -0.29 -2.56
CA PRO A 120 4.49 0.46 -1.32
C PRO A 120 5.82 1.20 -1.33
N GLN A 121 5.78 2.50 -1.18
CA GLN A 121 6.98 3.33 -1.07
C GLN A 121 7.50 3.40 0.37
N PRO A 122 8.80 3.65 0.60
CA PRO A 122 9.30 3.94 1.95
C PRO A 122 8.49 5.06 2.61
N ASP A 123 8.05 4.85 3.85
CA ASP A 123 7.16 5.75 4.60
C ASP A 123 5.78 6.06 3.92
N GLY A 124 5.43 5.45 2.77
CA GLY A 124 4.24 5.77 1.99
C GLY A 124 2.94 5.60 2.77
N LEU A 125 2.79 4.51 3.51
CA LEU A 125 1.63 4.27 4.36
C LEU A 125 1.53 5.29 5.49
N ARG A 126 2.64 5.63 6.12
CA ARG A 126 2.68 6.64 7.17
C ARG A 126 2.28 8.01 6.64
N THR A 127 2.83 8.38 5.50
CA THR A 127 2.55 9.66 4.86
C THR A 127 1.08 9.77 4.44
N TRP A 128 0.51 8.67 3.94
CA TRP A 128 -0.90 8.62 3.61
C TRP A 128 -1.79 8.78 4.85
N ILE A 129 -1.54 8.01 5.91
CA ILE A 129 -2.29 8.13 7.16
C ILE A 129 -2.20 9.55 7.72
N ASP A 130 -1.00 10.15 7.73
CA ASP A 130 -0.82 11.51 8.23
C ASP A 130 -1.55 12.56 7.37
N ALA A 131 -1.68 12.31 6.04
CA ALA A 131 -2.35 13.21 5.11
C ALA A 131 -3.89 13.15 5.20
N VAL A 132 -4.46 11.97 5.51
CA VAL A 132 -5.91 11.77 5.58
C VAL A 132 -6.45 11.78 7.01
N ASP A 133 -5.59 11.99 8.03
CA ASP A 133 -5.97 11.91 9.45
C ASP A 133 -6.84 13.11 9.86
N PRO A 134 -8.10 12.90 10.23
CA PRO A 134 -8.92 13.94 10.83
C PRO A 134 -8.51 14.29 12.28
N GLY A 135 -7.37 13.80 12.76
CA GLY A 135 -6.82 14.05 14.10
C GLY A 135 -6.96 12.89 15.09
N HIS A 136 -7.56 11.76 14.69
CA HIS A 136 -7.82 10.64 15.61
C HIS A 136 -7.68 9.24 14.99
N ILE A 137 -7.31 9.13 13.71
CA ILE A 137 -7.29 7.87 12.96
C ILE A 137 -6.46 6.77 13.66
N ARG A 138 -5.31 7.13 14.22
CA ARG A 138 -4.43 6.15 14.88
C ARG A 138 -5.04 5.60 16.17
N ARG A 139 -5.72 6.44 16.94
CA ARG A 139 -6.42 6.05 18.17
C ARG A 139 -7.58 5.13 17.83
N ASP A 140 -8.46 5.59 16.94
CA ASP A 140 -9.67 4.86 16.59
C ASP A 140 -9.35 3.53 15.91
N LEU A 141 -8.29 3.51 15.07
CA LEU A 141 -7.81 2.29 14.43
C LEU A 141 -7.24 1.30 15.46
N ALA A 142 -6.45 1.77 16.43
CA ALA A 142 -5.92 0.94 17.50
C ALA A 142 -7.06 0.31 18.34
N GLU A 143 -8.06 1.10 18.69
CA GLU A 143 -9.24 0.65 19.44
C GLU A 143 -10.07 -0.36 18.65
N ARG A 144 -10.47 -0.05 17.41
CA ARG A 144 -11.27 -0.94 16.56
C ARG A 144 -10.59 -2.27 16.25
N LEU A 145 -9.27 -2.25 16.10
CA LEU A 145 -8.50 -3.45 15.78
C LEU A 145 -8.04 -4.23 17.03
N GLY A 146 -8.21 -3.66 18.23
CA GLY A 146 -7.69 -4.23 19.47
C GLY A 146 -6.16 -4.35 19.47
N ILE A 147 -5.46 -3.40 18.85
CA ILE A 147 -4.00 -3.39 18.73
C ILE A 147 -3.43 -2.31 19.65
N ALA A 148 -2.40 -2.67 20.43
CA ALA A 148 -1.69 -1.68 21.23
C ALA A 148 -1.09 -0.56 20.34
N PRO A 149 -1.26 0.73 20.69
CA PRO A 149 -0.80 1.86 19.88
C PRO A 149 0.67 1.78 19.41
N PRO A 150 1.64 1.32 20.23
CA PRO A 150 3.02 1.14 19.77
C PRO A 150 3.15 0.11 18.64
N ASN A 151 2.39 -1.00 18.72
CA ASN A 151 2.40 -2.05 17.69
C ASN A 151 1.77 -1.56 16.39
N LEU A 152 0.69 -0.79 16.46
CA LEU A 152 0.10 -0.15 15.29
C LEU A 152 1.09 0.83 14.64
N SER A 153 1.72 1.69 15.43
CA SER A 153 2.74 2.64 14.94
C SER A 153 3.92 1.93 14.27
N ALA A 154 4.36 0.79 14.82
CA ALA A 154 5.41 -0.03 14.21
C ALA A 154 4.96 -0.63 12.87
N GLN A 155 3.72 -1.14 12.76
CA GLN A 155 3.16 -1.66 11.51
C GLN A 155 3.06 -0.58 10.42
N ILE A 156 2.58 0.61 10.78
CA ILE A 156 2.49 1.77 9.88
C ILE A 156 3.88 2.17 9.38
N THR A 157 4.83 2.33 10.30
CA THR A 157 6.20 2.74 9.98
C THR A 157 6.94 1.71 9.11
N ALA A 158 6.65 0.43 9.29
CA ALA A 158 7.24 -0.65 8.52
C ALA A 158 6.52 -0.95 7.19
N ASN A 159 5.46 -0.23 6.83
CA ASN A 159 4.55 -0.55 5.71
C ASN A 159 4.03 -2.00 5.77
N LYS A 160 3.72 -2.50 6.96
CA LYS A 160 3.34 -3.92 7.19
C LYS A 160 1.95 -4.07 7.83
N MET A 161 1.03 -3.18 7.49
CA MET A 161 -0.36 -3.35 7.88
C MET A 161 -1.03 -4.47 7.07
N ARG A 162 -1.93 -5.19 7.72
CA ARG A 162 -2.74 -6.21 7.04
C ARG A 162 -3.79 -5.57 6.14
N PRO A 163 -4.20 -6.21 5.03
CA PRO A 163 -5.19 -5.64 4.10
C PRO A 163 -6.46 -5.13 4.79
N ARG A 164 -7.03 -5.90 5.71
CA ARG A 164 -8.20 -5.45 6.48
C ARG A 164 -7.95 -4.18 7.31
N HIS A 165 -6.75 -4.05 7.89
CA HIS A 165 -6.40 -2.85 8.67
C HIS A 165 -6.26 -1.62 7.76
N LEU A 166 -5.80 -1.82 6.52
CA LEU A 166 -5.70 -0.77 5.51
C LEU A 166 -7.10 -0.29 5.07
N VAL A 167 -8.03 -1.23 4.86
CA VAL A 167 -9.43 -0.90 4.56
C VAL A 167 -10.08 -0.17 5.73
N GLU A 168 -9.84 -0.61 6.97
CA GLU A 168 -10.40 0.06 8.15
C GLU A 168 -9.82 1.46 8.36
N ALA A 169 -8.53 1.66 8.06
CA ALA A 169 -7.92 2.99 8.07
C ALA A 169 -8.59 3.93 7.04
N ALA A 170 -8.83 3.45 5.82
CA ALA A 170 -9.54 4.19 4.79
C ALA A 170 -10.98 4.53 5.21
N ARG A 171 -11.67 3.59 5.87
CA ARG A 171 -13.03 3.80 6.40
C ARG A 171 -13.07 4.89 7.46
N ILE A 172 -12.14 4.92 8.41
CA ILE A 172 -12.05 5.97 9.43
C ILE A 172 -11.73 7.31 8.80
N ALA A 173 -10.85 7.32 7.79
CA ALA A 173 -10.48 8.52 7.05
C ALA A 173 -11.59 9.03 6.10
N SER A 174 -12.66 8.26 5.91
CA SER A 174 -13.72 8.56 4.92
C SER A 174 -13.18 8.73 3.49
N THR A 175 -12.14 7.96 3.14
CA THR A 175 -11.59 7.89 1.80
C THR A 175 -12.08 6.63 1.07
N SER A 176 -11.70 6.45 -0.21
CA SER A 176 -11.98 5.20 -0.91
C SER A 176 -11.38 4.01 -0.16
N LEU A 177 -12.17 2.96 0.06
CA LEU A 177 -11.71 1.77 0.78
C LEU A 177 -10.54 1.07 0.07
N THR A 178 -10.44 1.25 -1.25
CA THR A 178 -9.35 0.71 -2.08
C THR A 178 -8.04 1.48 -1.94
N SER A 179 -8.09 2.77 -1.55
CA SER A 179 -6.90 3.61 -1.38
C SER A 179 -5.92 3.04 -0.36
N GLY A 180 -6.42 2.59 0.79
CA GLY A 180 -5.56 1.95 1.80
C GLY A 180 -4.84 0.71 1.26
N LEU A 181 -5.55 -0.13 0.48
CA LEU A 181 -4.97 -1.32 -0.14
C LEU A 181 -3.89 -0.97 -1.16
N ALA A 182 -4.12 0.06 -1.98
CA ALA A 182 -3.16 0.52 -2.98
C ALA A 182 -1.89 1.09 -2.33
N VAL A 183 -2.04 1.99 -1.37
CA VAL A 183 -0.92 2.59 -0.63
C VAL A 183 -0.11 1.53 0.13
N GLY A 184 -0.77 0.51 0.65
CA GLY A 184 -0.13 -0.64 1.28
C GLY A 184 0.49 -1.65 0.30
N GLY A 185 0.41 -1.42 -1.01
CA GLY A 185 0.95 -2.30 -2.06
C GLY A 185 0.23 -3.66 -2.18
N VAL A 186 -1.01 -3.75 -1.71
CA VAL A 186 -1.83 -4.97 -1.82
C VAL A 186 -2.43 -5.10 -3.22
N ILE A 187 -2.88 -3.99 -3.77
CA ILE A 187 -3.32 -3.82 -5.16
C ILE A 187 -2.56 -2.65 -5.79
N THR A 188 -2.61 -2.52 -7.12
CA THR A 188 -2.01 -1.38 -7.82
C THR A 188 -2.87 -0.12 -7.66
N LEU A 189 -2.31 1.04 -7.95
CA LEU A 189 -3.08 2.30 -7.99
C LEU A 189 -4.22 2.23 -9.01
N GLN A 190 -3.96 1.64 -10.19
CA GLN A 190 -4.96 1.44 -11.24
C GLN A 190 -6.10 0.52 -10.77
N GLU A 191 -5.76 -0.63 -10.14
CA GLU A 191 -6.77 -1.55 -9.56
C GLU A 191 -7.60 -0.89 -8.45
N ALA A 192 -7.06 0.14 -7.79
CA ALA A 192 -7.77 0.95 -6.80
C ALA A 192 -8.66 2.05 -7.42
N GLY A 193 -8.59 2.24 -8.73
CA GLY A 193 -9.33 3.29 -9.45
C GLY A 193 -8.63 4.66 -9.45
N TRP A 194 -7.33 4.71 -9.15
CA TRP A 194 -6.57 5.95 -9.28
C TRP A 194 -6.25 6.21 -10.75
N PRO A 195 -6.50 7.43 -11.29
CA PRO A 195 -6.20 7.76 -12.67
C PRO A 195 -4.68 7.70 -12.95
N ASP A 196 -4.35 7.30 -14.18
CA ASP A 196 -2.96 7.29 -14.63
C ASP A 196 -2.38 8.71 -14.67
N GLY A 197 -1.12 8.85 -14.23
CA GLY A 197 -0.40 10.11 -14.25
C GLY A 197 -0.87 11.16 -13.23
N GLU A 198 -1.84 10.83 -12.37
CA GLU A 198 -2.45 11.80 -11.44
C GLU A 198 -1.42 12.37 -10.45
N ARG A 199 -0.42 11.60 -10.03
CA ARG A 199 0.67 12.11 -9.17
C ARG A 199 1.49 13.21 -9.88
N ALA A 200 1.81 13.01 -11.16
CA ALA A 200 2.50 14.01 -11.97
C ALA A 200 1.63 15.26 -12.18
N HIS A 201 0.36 15.03 -12.50
CA HIS A 201 -0.62 16.10 -12.65
C HIS A 201 -0.74 16.92 -11.37
N ALA A 202 -0.93 16.29 -10.23
CA ALA A 202 -1.03 16.97 -8.93
C ALA A 202 0.21 17.82 -8.63
N LEU A 203 1.42 17.31 -8.90
CA LEU A 203 2.66 18.08 -8.72
C LEU A 203 2.73 19.34 -9.59
N THR A 204 2.33 19.24 -10.86
CA THR A 204 2.38 20.39 -11.78
C THR A 204 1.45 21.53 -11.36
N HIS A 205 0.37 21.22 -10.62
CA HIS A 205 -0.61 22.19 -10.15
C HIS A 205 -0.30 22.78 -8.77
N LEU A 206 0.73 22.30 -8.06
CA LEU A 206 1.17 22.91 -6.81
C LEU A 206 1.73 24.30 -7.02
N SER A 207 1.46 25.22 -6.11
CA SER A 207 2.18 26.50 -6.06
C SER A 207 3.69 26.24 -5.77
N ALA A 208 4.54 27.22 -6.08
CA ALA A 208 5.97 27.11 -5.78
C ALA A 208 6.23 26.93 -4.27
N VAL A 209 5.44 27.55 -3.42
CA VAL A 209 5.54 27.41 -1.97
C VAL A 209 5.16 25.99 -1.56
N ALA A 210 4.00 25.50 -1.99
CA ALA A 210 3.52 24.15 -1.64
C ALA A 210 4.47 23.04 -2.15
N LEU A 211 5.08 23.21 -3.31
CA LEU A 211 6.09 22.26 -3.80
C LEU A 211 7.36 22.26 -2.93
N ASN A 212 7.85 23.43 -2.53
CA ASN A 212 9.00 23.51 -1.63
C ASN A 212 8.69 22.88 -0.27
N ASP A 213 7.49 23.12 0.29
CA ASP A 213 7.05 22.52 1.56
C ASP A 213 6.98 20.98 1.42
N LEU A 214 6.46 20.48 0.31
CA LEU A 214 6.42 19.04 0.02
C LEU A 214 7.83 18.45 -0.03
N VAL A 215 8.77 19.07 -0.75
CA VAL A 215 10.17 18.62 -0.83
C VAL A 215 10.81 18.59 0.56
N GLN A 216 10.63 19.65 1.37
CA GLN A 216 11.16 19.70 2.72
C GLN A 216 10.57 18.60 3.61
N ALA A 217 9.26 18.36 3.54
CA ALA A 217 8.59 17.30 4.30
C ALA A 217 9.13 15.90 3.92
N ARG A 218 9.34 15.64 2.62
CA ARG A 218 9.89 14.37 2.13
C ARG A 218 11.36 14.20 2.51
N LEU A 219 12.16 15.26 2.43
CA LEU A 219 13.55 15.24 2.88
C LEU A 219 13.66 14.93 4.38
N ALA A 220 12.84 15.59 5.20
CA ALA A 220 12.79 15.31 6.64
C ALA A 220 12.37 13.86 6.93
N ALA A 221 11.44 13.28 6.15
CA ALA A 221 11.07 11.87 6.27
C ALA A 221 12.24 10.93 5.92
N ALA A 222 12.92 11.19 4.81
CA ALA A 222 14.10 10.42 4.39
C ALA A 222 15.22 10.47 5.44
N GLN A 223 15.48 11.64 6.02
CA GLN A 223 16.48 11.80 7.10
C GLN A 223 16.10 10.99 8.35
N ARG A 224 14.81 10.97 8.74
CA ARG A 224 14.35 10.13 9.85
C ARG A 224 14.54 8.65 9.57
N GLY A 225 14.26 8.22 8.35
CA GLY A 225 14.49 6.83 7.88
C GLY A 225 15.96 6.44 7.96
N ALA A 226 16.85 7.29 7.43
CA ALA A 226 18.29 7.05 7.46
C ALA A 226 18.85 6.96 8.90
N ARG A 227 18.40 7.84 9.80
CA ARG A 227 18.80 7.79 11.23
C ARG A 227 18.35 6.49 11.90
N ARG A 228 17.15 5.99 11.62
CA ARG A 228 16.68 4.71 12.15
C ARG A 228 17.53 3.55 11.66
N LEU A 229 17.78 3.46 10.35
CA LEU A 229 18.64 2.42 9.78
C LEU A 229 20.05 2.43 10.38
N ALA A 230 20.62 3.61 10.60
CA ALA A 230 21.92 3.75 11.25
C ALA A 230 21.89 3.26 12.72
N ALA A 231 20.84 3.58 13.47
CA ALA A 231 20.66 3.13 14.86
C ALA A 231 20.48 1.59 14.93
N ASP A 232 19.63 1.01 14.07
CA ASP A 232 19.40 -0.43 14.00
C ASP A 232 20.70 -1.18 13.64
N SER A 233 21.47 -0.67 12.67
CA SER A 233 22.77 -1.24 12.28
C SER A 233 23.82 -1.15 13.39
N ALA A 234 23.81 -0.08 14.18
CA ALA A 234 24.70 0.08 15.34
C ALA A 234 24.31 -0.90 16.47
N GLN A 235 23.01 -1.10 16.69
CA GLN A 235 22.51 -2.04 17.66
C GLN A 235 22.83 -3.49 17.28
N ALA A 236 22.64 -3.87 16.00
CA ALA A 236 22.98 -5.20 15.50
C ALA A 236 24.47 -5.50 15.72
N ARG A 237 25.38 -4.58 15.38
CA ARG A 237 26.82 -4.73 15.63
C ARG A 237 27.16 -4.93 17.11
N ARG A 238 26.54 -4.16 18.02
CA ARG A 238 26.75 -4.34 19.47
C ARG A 238 26.32 -5.72 19.96
N ILE A 239 25.23 -6.27 19.42
CA ILE A 239 24.75 -7.60 19.78
C ILE A 239 25.75 -8.65 19.28
N GLU A 240 26.28 -8.54 18.05
CA GLU A 240 27.29 -9.43 17.50
C GLU A 240 28.58 -9.39 18.35
N GLU A 241 29.04 -8.20 18.73
CA GLU A 241 30.22 -8.01 19.61
C GLU A 241 30.03 -8.60 21.02
N THR A 242 28.79 -8.69 21.50
CA THR A 242 28.47 -9.21 22.85
C THR A 242 28.32 -10.74 22.85
N LEU A 243 28.00 -11.36 21.70
CA LEU A 243 27.77 -12.80 21.55
C LEU A 243 28.99 -13.56 21.04
N GLY A 244 30.03 -12.88 20.55
CA GLY A 244 31.30 -13.45 20.09
C GLY A 244 32.38 -13.33 21.16
#